data_3b844193c8c76faa85a7a5f0fbb72a22
#
_entry.id   3b844193c8c76faa85a7a5f0fbb72a22
#
_cell.length_a   1.000
_cell.length_b   1.000
_cell.length_c   1.000
_cell.angle_alpha   90.00
_cell.angle_beta   90.00
_cell.angle_gamma   90.00
#
_symmetry.space_group_name_H-M   'P 1'
#
loop_
_entity.id
_entity.type
_entity.pdbx_description
1 polymer ?
#
loop_
_entity_poly.entity_id
_entity_poly.type
_entity_poly.pdbx_seq_one_letter_code
_entity_poly.pdbx_strand_id
1 'polypeptide(L)'
;MTKTLDQLLFLYYNKNDKVRITDLHQGIVWGTNTDATDRDPRLTNRFDYDGDYGTVLNRFLMQAAIGYPLTVHGTGGQTRAFIHIRDSVRCVQLALENPP
;
A
#
# COMPACT_ATOMS: atom_id res chain seq x y z
N MET A 1 12.56 -1.35 -10.35
CA MET A 1 13.80 -0.61 -10.66
C MET A 1 13.81 0.79 -10.06
N THR A 2 12.77 1.62 -10.20
CA THR A 2 12.68 2.97 -9.62
C THR A 2 12.84 3.01 -8.10
N LYS A 3 12.13 2.17 -7.35
CA LYS A 3 12.22 2.12 -5.88
C LYS A 3 13.65 1.85 -5.35
N THR A 4 14.45 1.06 -6.05
CA THR A 4 15.85 0.82 -5.68
C THR A 4 16.72 2.06 -5.91
N LEU A 5 16.44 2.82 -6.98
CA LEU A 5 17.10 4.10 -7.22
C LEU A 5 16.72 5.12 -6.14
N ASP A 6 15.47 5.16 -5.72
CA ASP A 6 15.02 6.05 -4.64
C ASP A 6 15.78 5.74 -3.33
N GLN A 7 15.96 4.47 -2.98
CA GLN A 7 16.74 4.08 -1.81
C GLN A 7 18.20 4.53 -1.87
N LEU A 8 18.84 4.43 -3.03
CA LEU A 8 20.19 4.93 -3.23
C LEU A 8 20.27 6.45 -3.08
N LEU A 9 19.29 7.19 -3.60
CA LEU A 9 19.17 8.63 -3.40
C LEU A 9 18.97 8.99 -1.93
N PHE A 10 18.12 8.26 -1.22
CA PHE A 10 17.94 8.46 0.22
C PHE A 10 19.23 8.26 1.02
N LEU A 11 19.99 7.22 0.71
CA LEU A 11 21.31 6.99 1.31
C LEU A 11 22.27 8.13 0.99
N TYR A 12 22.29 8.62 -0.24
CA TYR A 12 23.13 9.73 -0.66
C TYR A 12 22.80 11.01 0.15
N TYR A 13 21.53 11.41 0.20
CA TYR A 13 21.11 12.62 0.92
C TYR A 13 21.29 12.50 2.43
N ASN A 14 21.02 11.33 2.98
CA ASN A 14 21.28 11.09 4.40
C ASN A 14 22.76 11.26 4.74
N LYS A 15 23.64 10.68 3.91
CA LYS A 15 25.09 10.72 4.15
C LYS A 15 25.70 12.10 3.92
N ASN A 16 25.35 12.77 2.85
CA ASN A 16 25.98 14.01 2.42
C ASN A 16 25.33 15.27 3.00
N ASP A 17 24.00 15.31 3.00
CA ASP A 17 23.23 16.49 3.41
C ASP A 17 22.60 16.33 4.80
N LYS A 18 22.85 15.20 5.47
CA LYS A 18 22.33 14.88 6.82
C LYS A 18 20.80 14.94 6.90
N VAL A 19 20.10 14.68 5.79
CA VAL A 19 18.65 14.58 5.78
C VAL A 19 18.23 13.32 6.52
N ARG A 20 17.35 13.47 7.50
CA ARG A 20 16.76 12.31 8.18
C ARG A 20 15.69 11.68 7.31
N ILE A 21 15.82 10.39 7.03
CA ILE A 21 14.92 9.68 6.11
C ILE A 21 14.45 8.39 6.78
N THR A 22 13.14 8.18 6.79
CA THR A 22 12.52 6.91 7.14
C THR A 22 11.95 6.28 5.89
N ASP A 23 12.51 5.17 5.46
CA ASP A 23 12.04 4.42 4.27
C ASP A 23 11.13 3.27 4.71
N LEU A 24 9.85 3.36 4.32
CA LEU A 24 8.82 2.38 4.71
C LEU A 24 8.61 1.35 3.58
N HIS A 25 9.04 0.13 3.82
CA HIS A 25 8.86 -0.99 2.90
C HIS A 25 7.49 -1.65 3.14
N GLN A 26 6.50 -1.25 2.36
CA GLN A 26 5.15 -1.78 2.46
C GLN A 26 4.96 -3.05 1.64
N GLY A 27 4.12 -3.98 2.15
CA GLY A 27 3.52 -5.03 1.35
C GLY A 27 2.42 -4.49 0.42
N ILE A 28 1.59 -5.38 -0.11
CA ILE A 28 0.44 -5.00 -0.94
C ILE A 28 -0.64 -4.42 -0.02
N VAL A 29 -0.96 -3.13 -0.22
CA VAL A 29 -2.01 -2.46 0.55
C VAL A 29 -3.39 -2.86 0.02
N TRP A 30 -4.32 -3.17 0.93
CA TRP A 30 -5.70 -3.48 0.62
C TRP A 30 -6.68 -2.74 1.52
N GLY A 31 -7.95 -2.72 1.13
CA GLY A 31 -9.01 -1.99 1.84
C GLY A 31 -9.05 -0.51 1.45
N THR A 32 -10.11 0.16 1.87
CA THR A 32 -10.35 1.60 1.60
C THR A 32 -10.72 2.37 2.86
N ASN A 33 -11.15 1.67 3.91
CA ASN A 33 -11.72 2.31 5.08
C ASN A 33 -10.68 2.62 6.14
N THR A 34 -10.65 3.87 6.55
CA THR A 34 -9.90 4.40 7.69
C THR A 34 -10.85 5.18 8.57
N ASP A 35 -10.43 5.56 9.77
CA ASP A 35 -11.26 6.38 10.66
C ASP A 35 -11.60 7.74 10.04
N ALA A 36 -10.76 8.25 9.15
CA ALA A 36 -11.04 9.48 8.40
C ALA A 36 -12.13 9.28 7.34
N THR A 37 -12.06 8.18 6.57
CA THR A 37 -13.07 7.89 5.53
C THR A 37 -14.44 7.52 6.13
N ASP A 38 -14.44 6.98 7.35
CA ASP A 38 -15.68 6.69 8.07
C ASP A 38 -16.42 7.97 8.52
N ARG A 39 -15.69 9.10 8.64
CA ARG A 39 -16.27 10.42 8.98
C ARG A 39 -16.85 11.15 7.76
N ASP A 40 -16.21 10.98 6.60
CA ASP A 40 -16.60 11.70 5.38
C ASP A 40 -16.30 10.84 4.14
N PRO A 41 -17.33 10.39 3.42
CA PRO A 41 -17.17 9.57 2.21
C PRO A 41 -16.30 10.23 1.12
N ARG A 42 -16.18 11.55 1.11
CA ARG A 42 -15.34 12.27 0.14
C ARG A 42 -13.84 12.02 0.34
N LEU A 43 -13.44 11.50 1.50
CA LEU A 43 -12.07 11.13 1.82
C LEU A 43 -11.71 9.70 1.39
N THR A 44 -12.72 8.94 0.90
CA THR A 44 -12.50 7.57 0.44
C THR A 44 -11.73 7.56 -0.87
N ASN A 45 -10.62 6.83 -0.91
CA ASN A 45 -9.88 6.60 -2.13
C ASN A 45 -10.66 5.72 -3.10
N ARG A 46 -10.34 5.84 -4.39
CA ARG A 46 -10.87 4.95 -5.41
C ARG A 46 -10.53 3.50 -5.07
N PHE A 47 -11.54 2.65 -5.10
CA PHE A 47 -11.37 1.21 -4.96
C PHE A 47 -11.02 0.62 -6.33
N ASP A 48 -9.72 0.48 -6.60
CA ASP A 48 -9.25 -0.09 -7.86
C ASP A 48 -9.37 -1.61 -7.85
N TYR A 49 -10.18 -2.14 -8.74
CA TYR A 49 -10.45 -3.58 -8.88
C TYR A 49 -10.05 -4.14 -10.25
N ASP A 50 -9.54 -3.28 -11.13
CA ASP A 50 -9.08 -3.65 -12.46
C ASP A 50 -7.73 -4.40 -12.45
N GLY A 51 -7.25 -4.79 -13.62
CA GLY A 51 -6.00 -5.51 -13.79
C GLY A 51 -4.75 -4.63 -13.75
N ASP A 52 -4.89 -3.33 -13.95
CA ASP A 52 -3.76 -2.41 -14.13
C ASP A 52 -3.38 -1.72 -12.81
N TYR A 53 -4.36 -1.18 -12.07
CA TYR A 53 -4.15 -0.40 -10.86
C TYR A 53 -4.64 -1.11 -9.60
N GLY A 54 -5.53 -2.09 -9.75
CA GLY A 54 -6.10 -2.84 -8.63
C GLY A 54 -5.10 -3.77 -7.96
N THR A 55 -5.16 -3.87 -6.64
CA THR A 55 -4.46 -4.92 -5.93
C THR A 55 -5.26 -6.22 -5.97
N VAL A 56 -4.57 -7.36 -5.93
CA VAL A 56 -5.21 -8.66 -6.07
C VAL A 56 -6.31 -8.89 -5.05
N LEU A 57 -6.10 -8.49 -3.79
CA LEU A 57 -7.09 -8.71 -2.74
C LEU A 57 -8.31 -7.81 -2.90
N ASN A 58 -8.15 -6.54 -3.27
CA ASN A 58 -9.25 -5.63 -3.58
C ASN A 58 -10.08 -6.16 -4.76
N ARG A 59 -9.41 -6.65 -5.81
CA ARG A 59 -10.09 -7.29 -6.95
C ARG A 59 -10.87 -8.52 -6.53
N PHE A 60 -10.29 -9.39 -5.71
CA PHE A 60 -10.99 -10.58 -5.21
C PHE A 60 -12.21 -10.23 -4.37
N LEU A 61 -12.10 -9.23 -3.50
CA LEU A 61 -13.24 -8.74 -2.71
C LEU A 61 -14.37 -8.24 -3.61
N MET A 62 -14.06 -7.47 -4.64
CA MET A 62 -15.05 -7.00 -5.60
C MET A 62 -15.68 -8.17 -6.36
N GLN A 63 -14.86 -9.08 -6.89
CA GLN A 63 -15.35 -10.25 -7.62
C GLN A 63 -16.27 -11.11 -6.75
N ALA A 64 -15.87 -11.37 -5.50
CA ALA A 64 -16.70 -12.12 -4.57
C ALA A 64 -18.03 -11.40 -4.26
N ALA A 65 -17.99 -10.08 -4.07
CA ALA A 65 -19.19 -9.28 -3.77
C ALA A 65 -20.25 -9.31 -4.88
N ILE A 66 -19.80 -9.36 -6.14
CA ILE A 66 -20.73 -9.41 -7.30
C ILE A 66 -20.99 -10.83 -7.80
N GLY A 67 -20.48 -11.86 -7.12
CA GLY A 67 -20.60 -13.25 -7.54
C GLY A 67 -19.81 -13.63 -8.79
N TYR A 68 -18.78 -12.86 -9.12
CA TYR A 68 -17.90 -13.14 -10.25
C TYR A 68 -16.78 -14.12 -9.84
N PRO A 69 -16.36 -15.07 -10.72
CA PRO A 69 -15.27 -15.98 -10.41
C PRO A 69 -13.97 -15.24 -10.07
N LEU A 70 -13.25 -15.70 -9.06
CA LEU A 70 -11.95 -15.13 -8.69
C LEU A 70 -10.92 -15.41 -9.79
N THR A 71 -10.35 -14.35 -10.36
CA THR A 71 -9.36 -14.45 -11.43
C THR A 71 -7.95 -14.57 -10.86
N VAL A 72 -7.37 -15.76 -11.00
CA VAL A 72 -6.02 -16.07 -10.52
C VAL A 72 -5.04 -16.05 -11.69
N HIS A 73 -3.91 -15.37 -11.53
CA HIS A 73 -2.83 -15.38 -12.51
C HIS A 73 -1.94 -16.62 -12.33
N GLY A 74 -1.70 -17.33 -13.43
CA GLY A 74 -0.89 -18.55 -13.43
C GLY A 74 -1.52 -19.66 -12.59
N THR A 75 -0.71 -20.35 -11.80
CA THR A 75 -1.13 -21.47 -10.93
C THR A 75 -1.65 -21.05 -9.56
N GLY A 76 -1.59 -19.78 -9.25
CA GLY A 76 -1.99 -19.26 -7.94
C GLY A 76 -0.98 -19.51 -6.80
N GLY A 77 0.21 -19.99 -7.11
CA GLY A 77 1.26 -20.28 -6.12
C GLY A 77 2.04 -19.04 -5.60
N GLN A 78 1.65 -17.83 -6.00
CA GLN A 78 2.33 -16.61 -5.57
C GLN A 78 2.07 -16.31 -4.10
N THR A 79 3.15 -16.10 -3.35
CA THR A 79 3.09 -15.62 -1.96
C THR A 79 3.44 -14.13 -1.93
N ARG A 80 2.61 -13.33 -1.26
CA ARG A 80 2.81 -11.89 -1.07
C ARG A 80 2.42 -11.48 0.34
N ALA A 81 3.11 -10.49 0.86
CA ALA A 81 2.73 -9.83 2.10
C ALA A 81 1.62 -8.80 1.82
N PHE A 82 0.60 -8.79 2.66
CA PHE A 82 -0.51 -7.84 2.60
C PHE A 82 -0.54 -7.01 3.87
N ILE A 83 -0.93 -5.74 3.72
CA ILE A 83 -1.17 -4.84 4.83
C ILE A 83 -2.50 -4.11 4.61
N HIS A 84 -3.31 -4.00 5.64
CA HIS A 84 -4.54 -3.22 5.56
C HIS A 84 -4.22 -1.72 5.53
N ILE A 85 -5.04 -0.93 4.85
CA ILE A 85 -4.83 0.52 4.71
C ILE A 85 -4.72 1.24 6.08
N ARG A 86 -5.49 0.82 7.07
CA ARG A 86 -5.40 1.38 8.44
C ARG A 86 -4.02 1.20 9.05
N ASP A 87 -3.46 0.00 8.92
CA ASP A 87 -2.14 -0.32 9.45
C ASP A 87 -1.04 0.40 8.67
N SER A 88 -1.19 0.50 7.34
CA SER A 88 -0.28 1.28 6.50
C SER A 88 -0.25 2.75 6.92
N VAL A 89 -1.41 3.38 7.10
CA VAL A 89 -1.53 4.75 7.60
C VAL A 89 -0.92 4.89 8.99
N ARG A 90 -1.17 3.92 9.88
CA ARG A 90 -0.58 3.94 11.22
C ARG A 90 0.95 3.83 11.20
N CYS A 91 1.52 3.02 10.30
CA CYS A 91 2.97 2.96 10.12
C CYS A 91 3.56 4.31 9.71
N VAL A 92 2.94 5.01 8.77
CA VAL A 92 3.36 6.36 8.36
C VAL A 92 3.28 7.33 9.52
N GLN A 93 2.16 7.31 10.27
CA GLN A 93 1.97 8.16 11.43
C GLN A 93 3.06 7.93 12.49
N LEU A 94 3.33 6.68 12.84
CA LEU A 94 4.37 6.32 13.79
C LEU A 94 5.77 6.76 13.34
N ALA A 95 6.05 6.66 12.02
CA ALA A 95 7.32 7.12 11.49
C ALA A 95 7.50 8.64 11.60
N LEU A 96 6.40 9.40 11.44
CA LEU A 96 6.41 10.86 11.65
C LEU A 96 6.54 11.26 13.13
N GLU A 97 5.88 10.52 14.01
CA GLU A 97 5.94 10.74 15.46
C GLU A 97 7.30 10.34 16.05
N ASN A 98 8.01 9.42 15.41
CA ASN A 98 9.31 8.90 15.87
C ASN A 98 10.35 9.00 14.75
N PRO A 99 10.79 10.22 14.42
CA PRO A 99 11.81 10.40 13.38
C PRO A 99 13.15 9.80 13.81
N PRO A 100 13.99 9.29 12.87
CA PRO A 100 15.29 8.72 13.16
C PRO A 100 16.29 9.74 13.71
#